data_d83c280562e2c25f457ae5c1221c32fa
#
_entry.id   d83c280562e2c25f457ae5c1221c32fa
#
_cell.length_a   1.000
_cell.length_b   1.000
_cell.length_c   1.000
_cell.angle_alpha   90.00
_cell.angle_beta   90.00
_cell.angle_gamma   90.00
#
_symmetry.space_group_name_H-M   'P 1'
#
loop_
_entity.id
_entity.type
_entity.pdbx_description
1 polymer ?
#
loop_
_entity_poly.entity_id
_entity_poly.type
_entity_poly.pdbx_seq_one_letter_code
_entity_poly.pdbx_strand_id
1 'polypeptide(L)'
;TPNSPANQVYNPVANEYDPDRGGTPLVILPEVIANAADGSWDMPYVNSLLAEMNWFANGENISAISSWNGKYSIDTVGDTRGAITISRNVAPGESFELYFEGLIADTRLGVNIPVKTDSIMLTTVDKSEDTYGLSIGDSQIIQYNPFLDKLLLYDYKVANNLISASTAN
;
A
#
# COMPACT_ATOMS: atom_id res chain seq x y z
N THR A 1 9.27 0.94 -7.60
CA THR A 1 8.02 0.17 -7.85
C THR A 1 7.88 -0.90 -6.78
N PRO A 2 6.71 -1.08 -6.14
CA PRO A 2 6.49 -2.15 -5.17
C PRO A 2 6.28 -3.51 -5.87
N ASN A 3 6.74 -4.58 -5.24
CA ASN A 3 6.60 -5.97 -5.73
C ASN A 3 5.21 -6.58 -5.42
N SER A 4 4.45 -5.99 -4.51
CA SER A 4 3.13 -6.45 -4.06
C SER A 4 2.25 -5.24 -3.71
N PRO A 5 0.93 -5.42 -3.51
CA PRO A 5 0.05 -4.32 -3.13
C PRO A 5 0.51 -3.61 -1.86
N ALA A 6 0.46 -2.28 -1.88
CA ALA A 6 0.73 -1.44 -0.71
C ALA A 6 -0.34 -1.59 0.37
N ASN A 7 -1.57 -1.86 -0.05
CA ASN A 7 -2.71 -2.08 0.84
C ASN A 7 -2.84 -3.55 1.21
N GLN A 8 -3.25 -3.79 2.44
CA GLN A 8 -3.55 -5.12 2.97
C GLN A 8 -5.04 -5.24 3.29
N VAL A 9 -5.52 -6.45 3.34
CA VAL A 9 -6.83 -6.81 3.88
C VAL A 9 -6.61 -7.65 5.12
N TYR A 10 -7.25 -7.30 6.22
CA TYR A 10 -7.21 -8.06 7.46
C TYR A 10 -8.53 -8.79 7.67
N ASN A 11 -8.45 -10.10 7.90
CA ASN A 11 -9.58 -10.93 8.28
C ASN A 11 -9.59 -11.11 9.81
N PRO A 12 -10.49 -10.45 10.55
CA PRO A 12 -10.50 -10.52 12.01
C PRO A 12 -10.91 -11.88 12.57
N VAL A 13 -11.67 -12.67 11.81
CA VAL A 13 -12.11 -14.01 12.24
C VAL A 13 -10.98 -15.02 12.13
N ALA A 14 -10.26 -15.01 11.00
CA ALA A 14 -9.10 -15.86 10.82
C ALA A 14 -7.83 -15.31 11.48
N ASN A 15 -7.83 -14.03 11.86
CA ASN A 15 -6.64 -13.29 12.32
C ASN A 15 -5.50 -13.32 11.30
N GLU A 16 -5.84 -13.08 10.03
CA GLU A 16 -4.91 -13.19 8.90
C GLU A 16 -4.88 -11.89 8.10
N TYR A 17 -3.71 -11.60 7.52
CA TYR A 17 -3.49 -10.51 6.58
C TYR A 17 -3.32 -11.03 5.16
N ASP A 18 -3.83 -10.31 4.18
CA ASP A 18 -3.63 -10.58 2.77
C ASP A 18 -3.18 -9.29 2.02
N PRO A 19 -1.97 -9.26 1.47
CA PRO A 19 -0.87 -10.21 1.69
C PRO A 19 -0.32 -10.14 3.12
N ASP A 20 0.06 -11.29 3.70
CA ASP A 20 0.79 -11.31 4.98
C ASP A 20 2.26 -10.95 4.74
N ARG A 21 2.69 -9.81 5.26
CA ARG A 21 4.07 -9.33 5.09
C ARG A 21 5.10 -10.07 5.93
N GLY A 22 4.67 -10.82 6.92
CA GLY A 22 5.53 -11.73 7.65
C GLY A 22 6.04 -12.88 6.79
N GLY A 23 5.16 -13.41 5.93
CA GLY A 23 5.50 -14.47 4.97
C GLY A 23 5.90 -13.95 3.58
N THR A 24 5.33 -12.83 3.15
CA THR A 24 5.57 -12.21 1.83
C THR A 24 5.89 -10.73 2.01
N PRO A 25 7.15 -10.38 2.31
CA PRO A 25 7.55 -9.01 2.55
C PRO A 25 7.26 -8.08 1.36
N LEU A 26 6.90 -6.84 1.65
CA LEU A 26 6.78 -5.79 0.65
C LEU A 26 8.16 -5.22 0.34
N VAL A 27 8.55 -5.26 -0.92
CA VAL A 27 9.79 -4.63 -1.41
C VAL A 27 9.42 -3.43 -2.26
N ILE A 28 10.02 -2.28 -1.92
CA ILE A 28 9.85 -1.03 -2.68
C ILE A 28 11.22 -0.56 -3.11
N LEU A 29 11.44 -0.48 -4.43
CA LEU A 29 12.65 0.05 -5.02
C LEU A 29 12.44 1.52 -5.42
N PRO A 30 13.23 2.46 -4.88
CA PRO A 30 13.29 3.82 -5.41
C PRO A 30 14.10 3.77 -6.71
N GLU A 31 13.43 3.86 -7.85
CA GLU A 31 14.10 3.87 -9.16
C GLU A 31 14.69 5.25 -9.42
N VAL A 32 15.99 5.36 -9.25
CA VAL A 32 16.71 6.61 -9.47
C VAL A 32 17.30 6.60 -10.87
N ILE A 33 16.84 7.55 -11.69
CA ILE A 33 17.25 7.68 -13.09
C ILE A 33 18.01 8.99 -13.23
N ALA A 34 19.12 8.98 -13.95
CA ALA A 34 19.89 10.17 -14.25
C ALA A 34 19.97 10.39 -15.76
N ASN A 35 19.89 11.68 -16.14
CA ASN A 35 20.13 12.15 -17.49
C ASN A 35 21.12 13.29 -17.43
N ALA A 36 22.22 13.19 -18.16
CA ALA A 36 23.22 14.24 -18.26
C ALA A 36 23.09 14.96 -19.61
N ALA A 37 23.12 16.28 -19.58
CA ALA A 37 23.02 17.12 -20.80
C ALA A 37 24.14 16.85 -21.82
N ASP A 38 25.27 16.33 -21.36
CA ASP A 38 26.41 15.95 -22.20
C ASP A 38 26.31 14.52 -22.78
N GLY A 39 25.20 13.81 -22.50
CA GLY A 39 24.97 12.45 -22.94
C GLY A 39 25.81 11.37 -22.22
N SER A 40 26.59 11.74 -21.20
CA SER A 40 27.39 10.79 -20.43
C SER A 40 26.54 9.87 -19.55
N TRP A 41 25.31 10.26 -19.21
CA TRP A 41 24.27 9.48 -18.59
C TRP A 41 22.99 9.60 -19.43
N ASP A 42 22.63 8.54 -20.10
CA ASP A 42 21.39 8.47 -20.87
C ASP A 42 20.39 7.58 -20.13
N MET A 43 19.66 8.18 -19.20
CA MET A 43 18.62 7.55 -18.36
C MET A 43 19.00 6.19 -17.76
N PRO A 44 20.25 5.92 -17.39
CA PRO A 44 20.58 4.69 -16.69
C PRO A 44 20.04 4.74 -15.27
N TYR A 45 19.72 3.57 -14.73
CA TYR A 45 19.49 3.43 -13.30
C TYR A 45 20.78 3.69 -12.54
N VAL A 46 20.76 4.62 -11.60
CA VAL A 46 21.96 5.05 -10.87
C VAL A 46 21.90 4.75 -9.37
N ASN A 47 21.06 3.79 -8.98
CA ASN A 47 20.90 3.40 -7.57
C ASN A 47 22.22 3.03 -6.92
N SER A 48 23.15 2.40 -7.65
CA SER A 48 24.50 2.07 -7.13
C SER A 48 25.33 3.29 -6.69
N LEU A 49 24.99 4.48 -7.18
CA LEU A 49 25.66 5.74 -6.84
C LEU A 49 25.04 6.48 -5.63
N LEU A 50 23.99 5.92 -5.02
CA LEU A 50 23.40 6.49 -3.81
C LEU A 50 24.43 6.49 -2.69
N ALA A 51 24.83 7.66 -2.20
CA ALA A 51 25.73 7.84 -1.06
C ALA A 51 24.96 7.76 0.26
N GLU A 52 23.76 8.34 0.30
CA GLU A 52 22.86 8.30 1.44
C GLU A 52 21.49 7.77 1.05
N MET A 53 20.85 7.06 1.97
CA MET A 53 19.57 6.40 1.76
C MET A 53 18.75 6.48 3.04
N ASN A 54 17.65 7.22 2.99
CA ASN A 54 16.77 7.42 4.13
C ASN A 54 15.32 7.15 3.72
N TRP A 55 14.65 6.30 4.46
CA TRP A 55 13.20 6.10 4.35
C TRP A 55 12.50 6.82 5.49
N PHE A 56 11.38 7.43 5.16
CA PHE A 56 10.54 8.15 6.11
C PHE A 56 9.16 7.51 6.17
N ALA A 57 8.61 7.44 7.37
CA ALA A 57 7.25 7.03 7.63
C ALA A 57 6.53 8.16 8.36
N ASN A 58 5.46 8.69 7.78
CA ASN A 58 4.72 9.84 8.30
C ASN A 58 5.62 11.05 8.65
N GLY A 59 6.64 11.30 7.83
CA GLY A 59 7.58 12.43 7.99
C GLY A 59 8.73 12.19 8.97
N GLU A 60 8.78 11.05 9.65
CA GLU A 60 9.87 10.67 10.57
C GLU A 60 10.77 9.61 9.92
N ASN A 61 12.08 9.71 10.11
CA ASN A 61 13.01 8.69 9.62
C ASN A 61 12.67 7.33 10.26
N ILE A 62 12.46 6.32 9.43
CA ILE A 62 12.02 4.99 9.87
C ILE A 62 12.94 4.36 10.92
N SER A 63 14.25 4.70 10.88
CA SER A 63 15.25 4.22 11.85
C SER A 63 15.07 4.79 13.25
N ALA A 64 14.37 5.93 13.38
CA ALA A 64 14.08 6.57 14.66
C ALA A 64 12.79 6.03 15.31
N ILE A 65 11.94 5.36 14.52
CA ILE A 65 10.64 4.87 14.97
C ILE A 65 10.78 3.47 15.57
N SER A 66 10.65 3.35 16.89
CA SER A 66 10.85 2.09 17.62
C SER A 66 9.96 0.94 17.16
N SER A 67 8.73 1.23 16.72
CA SER A 67 7.79 0.22 16.23
C SER A 67 8.19 -0.43 14.91
N TRP A 68 9.18 0.12 14.21
CA TRP A 68 9.75 -0.41 12.99
C TRP A 68 11.04 -1.23 13.21
N ASN A 69 11.59 -1.25 14.42
CA ASN A 69 12.82 -1.99 14.72
C ASN A 69 12.71 -3.48 14.38
N GLY A 70 13.61 -3.98 13.52
CA GLY A 70 13.60 -5.36 13.05
C GLY A 70 12.44 -5.73 12.12
N LYS A 71 11.68 -4.75 11.62
CA LYS A 71 10.54 -4.94 10.73
C LYS A 71 10.81 -4.49 9.29
N TYR A 72 12.00 -3.99 9.02
CA TYR A 72 12.44 -3.59 7.70
C TYR A 72 13.93 -3.82 7.52
N SER A 73 14.38 -3.86 6.29
CA SER A 73 15.79 -3.77 5.90
C SER A 73 15.92 -2.90 4.65
N ILE A 74 17.10 -2.31 4.47
CA ILE A 74 17.41 -1.48 3.29
C ILE A 74 18.62 -2.10 2.59
N ASP A 75 18.50 -2.31 1.27
CA ASP A 75 19.60 -2.80 0.45
C ASP A 75 20.68 -1.72 0.32
N THR A 76 21.93 -2.12 0.59
CA THR A 76 23.05 -1.19 0.62
C THR A 76 23.99 -1.32 -0.59
N VAL A 77 23.77 -2.28 -1.49
CA VAL A 77 24.67 -2.58 -2.60
C VAL A 77 23.92 -2.85 -3.90
N GLY A 78 24.61 -2.68 -5.03
CA GLY A 78 24.12 -3.03 -6.35
C GLY A 78 23.01 -2.13 -6.87
N ASP A 79 22.30 -2.64 -7.87
CA ASP A 79 21.23 -1.91 -8.57
C ASP A 79 19.95 -1.76 -7.74
N THR A 80 19.81 -2.57 -6.69
CA THR A 80 18.71 -2.48 -5.71
C THR A 80 19.03 -1.59 -4.51
N ARG A 81 20.22 -0.94 -4.51
CA ARG A 81 20.62 -0.05 -3.43
C ARG A 81 19.54 0.99 -3.13
N GLY A 82 19.16 1.11 -1.86
CA GLY A 82 18.07 1.96 -1.39
C GLY A 82 16.71 1.27 -1.36
N ALA A 83 16.55 0.07 -1.91
CA ALA A 83 15.31 -0.68 -1.77
C ALA A 83 15.02 -0.99 -0.30
N ILE A 84 13.77 -0.79 0.11
CA ILE A 84 13.29 -1.19 1.43
C ILE A 84 12.49 -2.48 1.33
N THR A 85 12.80 -3.42 2.21
CA THR A 85 12.01 -4.65 2.43
C THR A 85 11.28 -4.52 3.75
N ILE A 86 9.95 -4.60 3.73
CA ILE A 86 9.08 -4.43 4.90
C ILE A 86 8.41 -5.76 5.24
N SER A 87 8.67 -6.28 6.43
CA SER A 87 8.10 -7.51 7.00
C SER A 87 7.04 -7.25 8.08
N ARG A 88 6.60 -5.99 8.22
CA ARG A 88 5.58 -5.59 9.17
C ARG A 88 4.21 -5.51 8.49
N ASN A 89 3.20 -6.16 9.06
CA ASN A 89 1.82 -5.88 8.74
C ASN A 89 1.40 -4.52 9.32
N VAL A 90 0.57 -3.79 8.60
CA VAL A 90 -0.07 -2.57 9.08
C VAL A 90 -1.34 -2.97 9.81
N ALA A 91 -1.49 -2.56 11.07
CA ALA A 91 -2.69 -2.91 11.81
C ALA A 91 -3.92 -2.17 11.24
N PRO A 92 -5.13 -2.75 11.34
CA PRO A 92 -6.35 -2.05 10.99
C PRO A 92 -6.46 -0.70 11.72
N GLY A 93 -6.78 0.35 10.96
CA GLY A 93 -6.82 1.71 11.47
C GLY A 93 -5.47 2.44 11.53
N GLU A 94 -4.35 1.73 11.32
CA GLU A 94 -3.05 2.38 11.07
C GLU A 94 -2.89 2.75 9.60
N SER A 95 -2.10 3.78 9.34
CA SER A 95 -1.64 4.14 8.00
C SER A 95 -0.24 4.73 8.07
N PHE A 96 0.55 4.44 7.05
CA PHE A 96 1.90 4.98 6.94
C PHE A 96 2.12 5.57 5.56
N GLU A 97 2.45 6.84 5.52
CA GLU A 97 2.94 7.51 4.33
C GLU A 97 4.44 7.29 4.24
N LEU A 98 4.90 6.47 3.28
CA LEU A 98 6.32 6.18 3.08
C LEU A 98 6.87 6.97 1.89
N TYR A 99 8.06 7.54 2.05
CA TYR A 99 8.84 8.10 0.96
C TYR A 99 10.33 7.93 1.21
N PHE A 100 11.10 8.04 0.14
CA PHE A 100 12.55 7.92 0.15
C PHE A 100 13.21 9.27 -0.09
N GLU A 101 14.27 9.56 0.65
CA GLU A 101 15.21 10.65 0.38
C GLU A 101 16.64 10.10 0.35
N GLY A 102 17.44 10.55 -0.60
CA GLY A 102 18.81 10.11 -0.74
C GLY A 102 19.71 11.17 -1.35
N LEU A 103 21.01 10.87 -1.37
CA LEU A 103 22.01 11.65 -2.07
C LEU A 103 22.71 10.77 -3.10
N ILE A 104 22.79 11.23 -4.34
CA ILE A 104 23.60 10.61 -5.39
C ILE A 104 24.99 11.26 -5.38
N ALA A 105 26.03 10.45 -5.32
CA ALA A 105 27.39 10.94 -5.52
C ALA A 105 27.70 11.02 -7.01
N ASP A 106 27.57 12.20 -7.60
CA ASP A 106 28.02 12.44 -8.99
C ASP A 106 29.53 12.63 -9.01
N THR A 107 30.23 11.53 -9.29
CA THR A 107 31.72 11.53 -9.35
C THR A 107 32.28 12.32 -10.54
N ARG A 108 31.46 12.61 -11.56
CA ARG A 108 31.88 13.41 -12.74
C ARG A 108 32.02 14.89 -12.38
N LEU A 109 31.06 15.38 -11.58
CA LEU A 109 31.00 16.77 -11.16
C LEU A 109 31.57 16.98 -9.76
N GLY A 110 31.81 15.90 -8.99
CA GLY A 110 32.29 15.97 -7.61
C GLY A 110 31.27 16.57 -6.64
N VAL A 111 29.98 16.41 -6.93
CA VAL A 111 28.87 16.95 -6.13
C VAL A 111 27.88 15.86 -5.71
N ASN A 112 27.21 16.10 -4.60
CA ASN A 112 26.10 15.26 -4.17
C ASN A 112 24.77 15.89 -4.60
N ILE A 113 23.92 15.09 -5.24
CA ILE A 113 22.62 15.52 -5.77
C ILE A 113 21.52 14.91 -4.89
N PRO A 114 20.68 15.73 -4.23
CA PRO A 114 19.58 15.22 -3.45
C PRO A 114 18.48 14.66 -4.37
N VAL A 115 17.91 13.53 -3.97
CA VAL A 115 16.78 12.89 -4.64
C VAL A 115 15.69 12.57 -3.62
N LYS A 116 14.44 12.67 -4.07
CA LYS A 116 13.27 12.36 -3.26
C LYS A 116 12.21 11.71 -4.14
N THR A 117 11.53 10.68 -3.61
CA THR A 117 10.39 10.05 -4.29
C THR A 117 9.07 10.69 -3.89
N ASP A 118 8.05 10.44 -4.70
CA ASP A 118 6.67 10.58 -4.24
C ASP A 118 6.39 9.60 -3.09
N SER A 119 5.34 9.88 -2.33
CA SER A 119 4.95 9.03 -1.23
C SER A 119 4.05 7.88 -1.67
N ILE A 120 4.14 6.76 -0.94
CA ILE A 120 3.23 5.63 -1.05
C ILE A 120 2.53 5.42 0.29
N MET A 121 1.21 5.23 0.25
CA MET A 121 0.42 4.99 1.45
C MET A 121 0.30 3.48 1.70
N LEU A 122 0.68 3.04 2.90
CA LEU A 122 0.44 1.70 3.41
C LEU A 122 -0.78 1.74 4.32
N THR A 123 -1.80 0.93 4.01
CA THR A 123 -3.04 0.86 4.79
C THR A 123 -3.52 -0.57 4.89
N THR A 124 -4.41 -0.81 5.84
CA THR A 124 -5.11 -2.09 5.98
C THR A 124 -6.61 -1.85 6.09
N VAL A 125 -7.36 -2.59 5.30
CA VAL A 125 -8.82 -2.59 5.33
C VAL A 125 -9.28 -3.85 6.04
N ASP A 126 -10.21 -3.70 6.99
CA ASP A 126 -10.86 -4.86 7.61
C ASP A 126 -11.75 -5.58 6.61
N LYS A 127 -11.51 -6.87 6.45
CA LYS A 127 -12.47 -7.75 5.82
C LYS A 127 -13.52 -8.11 6.86
N SER A 128 -14.57 -7.30 6.99
CA SER A 128 -15.70 -7.73 7.79
C SER A 128 -16.39 -8.89 7.08
N GLU A 129 -16.48 -10.04 7.72
CA GLU A 129 -17.16 -11.22 7.15
C GLU A 129 -18.64 -10.94 6.91
N ASP A 130 -19.20 -10.02 7.65
CA ASP A 130 -20.55 -9.54 7.53
C ASP A 130 -20.57 -8.08 7.12
N THR A 131 -19.81 -7.71 6.10
CA THR A 131 -20.18 -6.53 5.37
C THR A 131 -21.48 -6.90 4.66
N TYR A 132 -22.57 -6.75 5.34
CA TYR A 132 -23.86 -6.54 4.72
C TYR A 132 -23.75 -5.21 3.96
N GLY A 133 -22.77 -5.17 3.08
CA GLY A 133 -22.63 -4.11 2.13
C GLY A 133 -23.84 -4.22 1.26
N LEU A 134 -24.70 -3.23 1.36
CA LEU A 134 -25.59 -2.94 0.28
C LEU A 134 -24.73 -2.67 -0.94
N SER A 135 -24.28 -3.71 -1.60
CA SER A 135 -23.83 -3.60 -2.97
C SER A 135 -25.09 -3.46 -3.80
N ILE A 136 -25.57 -2.26 -3.84
CA ILE A 136 -26.54 -1.84 -4.85
C ILE A 136 -25.67 -1.70 -6.08
N GLY A 137 -25.44 -2.76 -6.84
CA GLY A 137 -24.79 -2.76 -8.12
C GLY A 137 -24.27 -1.37 -8.59
N ASP A 138 -24.27 -1.07 -9.83
CA ASP A 138 -23.86 0.25 -10.37
C ASP A 138 -24.87 1.38 -10.09
N SER A 139 -25.95 1.12 -9.37
CA SER A 139 -26.99 2.10 -9.05
C SER A 139 -27.00 2.40 -7.55
N GLN A 140 -26.65 3.62 -7.20
CA GLN A 140 -26.78 4.14 -5.84
C GLN A 140 -28.24 4.51 -5.46
N ILE A 141 -29.22 4.11 -6.26
CA ILE A 141 -30.63 4.42 -6.07
C ILE A 141 -31.38 3.15 -5.74
N ILE A 142 -31.84 3.02 -4.51
CA ILE A 142 -32.84 2.01 -4.14
C ILE A 142 -34.16 2.47 -4.70
N GLN A 143 -34.63 1.84 -5.74
CA GLN A 143 -35.99 2.08 -6.23
C GLN A 143 -36.96 1.36 -5.31
N TYR A 144 -37.63 2.11 -4.47
CA TYR A 144 -38.80 1.61 -3.76
C TYR A 144 -39.98 1.55 -4.70
N ASN A 145 -40.44 0.35 -4.99
CA ASN A 145 -41.70 0.16 -5.73
C ASN A 145 -42.82 -0.19 -4.76
N PRO A 146 -43.72 0.73 -4.47
CA PRO A 146 -44.82 0.51 -3.52
C PRO A 146 -45.82 -0.56 -3.96
N PHE A 147 -45.82 -0.94 -5.23
CA PHE A 147 -46.70 -1.98 -5.76
C PHE A 147 -46.11 -3.38 -5.68
N LEU A 148 -44.78 -3.47 -5.69
CA LEU A 148 -44.04 -4.73 -5.50
C LEU A 148 -43.47 -4.87 -4.12
N ASP A 149 -43.55 -3.83 -3.38
CA ASP A 149 -43.11 -3.53 -2.03
C ASP A 149 -42.39 -4.68 -1.31
N LYS A 150 -43.19 -5.58 -0.76
CA LYS A 150 -42.71 -6.68 0.05
C LYS A 150 -41.86 -7.68 -0.74
N LEU A 151 -42.27 -7.99 -1.96
CA LEU A 151 -41.56 -8.94 -2.78
C LEU A 151 -40.17 -8.41 -3.14
N LEU A 152 -40.10 -7.14 -3.50
CA LEU A 152 -38.80 -6.52 -3.78
C LEU A 152 -37.90 -6.46 -2.53
N LEU A 153 -38.47 -6.13 -1.39
CA LEU A 153 -37.77 -6.17 -0.12
C LEU A 153 -37.33 -7.58 0.25
N TYR A 154 -38.10 -8.58 -0.14
CA TYR A 154 -37.73 -9.95 0.07
C TYR A 154 -36.56 -10.40 -0.76
N ASP A 155 -36.65 -10.19 -2.04
CA ASP A 155 -35.57 -10.55 -2.95
C ASP A 155 -34.29 -9.86 -2.54
N TYR A 156 -34.41 -8.60 -2.15
CA TYR A 156 -33.31 -7.83 -1.67
C TYR A 156 -32.72 -8.40 -0.36
N LYS A 157 -33.59 -8.71 0.60
CA LYS A 157 -33.15 -9.25 1.88
C LYS A 157 -32.66 -10.69 1.80
N VAL A 158 -33.25 -11.50 0.91
CA VAL A 158 -32.75 -12.84 0.64
C VAL A 158 -31.38 -12.80 -0.01
N ALA A 159 -31.20 -11.92 -0.99
CA ALA A 159 -29.90 -11.74 -1.62
C ALA A 159 -28.81 -11.32 -0.61
N ASN A 160 -29.20 -10.59 0.42
CA ASN A 160 -28.29 -10.11 1.46
C ASN A 160 -28.48 -10.85 2.81
N ASN A 161 -29.25 -11.92 2.83
CA ASN A 161 -29.55 -12.66 4.06
C ASN A 161 -30.25 -11.82 5.17
N LEU A 162 -30.89 -10.72 4.80
CA LEU A 162 -31.45 -9.76 5.75
C LEU A 162 -32.92 -10.01 6.10
N ILE A 163 -33.68 -10.58 5.17
CA ILE A 163 -35.07 -10.97 5.40
C ILE A 163 -35.32 -12.34 4.81
N SER A 164 -36.07 -13.14 5.53
CA SER A 164 -36.61 -14.36 4.95
C SER A 164 -37.91 -14.10 4.19
N ALA A 165 -38.13 -14.84 3.11
CA ALA A 165 -39.37 -14.77 2.34
C ALA A 165 -40.61 -15.07 3.18
N SER A 166 -40.47 -15.87 4.25
CA SER A 166 -41.57 -16.24 5.14
C SER A 166 -42.16 -15.08 5.94
N THR A 167 -41.50 -13.95 5.99
CA THR A 167 -42.02 -12.76 6.68
C THR A 167 -42.85 -11.86 5.77
N ALA A 168 -43.05 -12.27 4.52
CA ALA A 168 -43.79 -11.50 3.52
C ALA A 168 -45.31 -11.64 3.58
N ASN A 169 -45.83 -12.39 4.48
CA ASN A 169 -47.28 -12.58 4.61
C ASN A 169 -47.94 -11.42 5.38
#